data_fdd0174e381042e04c57426526191c8b
#
_entry.id   fdd0174e381042e04c57426526191c8b
#
_cell.length_a   1.000
_cell.length_b   1.000
_cell.length_c   1.000
_cell.angle_alpha   90.00
_cell.angle_beta   90.00
_cell.angle_gamma   90.00
#
_symmetry.space_group_name_H-M   'P 1'
#
loop_
_entity.id
_entity.type
_entity.pdbx_description
1 polymer ?
#
loop_
_entity_poly.entity_id
_entity_poly.type
_entity_poly.pdbx_seq_one_letter_code
_entity_poly.pdbx_strand_id
1 'polypeptide(L)'
;MKKYWHKLSFLQKNVLLTVLVILTLVGSMGALSFNLFQNSMMSLFERQSIETGEIVVHDLDTELVKDMAKDPTTERVKKEKLTEQLDEVTKGLKSVGQTYVTGAKPNEKRELQIVGLTTELANAVPVKSGDYYEQPTHWMNAYDKVMDTKKAQMTEVYEDELGSWVTILEPIKDGENNIVAIVAADLDASI
;
A
#
# COMPACT_ATOMS: atom_id res chain seq x y z
N MET A 1 25.66 33.86 -28.77
CA MET A 1 25.94 32.61 -29.50
C MET A 1 26.27 32.80 -30.98
N LYS A 2 25.58 33.61 -31.77
CA LYS A 2 25.84 33.82 -33.21
C LYS A 2 27.27 34.23 -33.57
N LYS A 3 27.94 35.05 -32.72
CA LYS A 3 29.28 35.65 -33.00
C LYS A 3 30.41 34.62 -32.98
N TYR A 4 30.29 33.47 -32.31
CA TYR A 4 31.32 32.42 -32.24
C TYR A 4 31.15 31.37 -33.33
N TRP A 5 29.93 31.12 -33.82
CA TRP A 5 29.62 30.11 -34.84
C TRP A 5 30.30 30.43 -36.19
N HIS A 6 30.43 31.71 -36.56
CA HIS A 6 31.06 32.15 -37.82
C HIS A 6 32.60 31.98 -37.83
N LYS A 7 33.25 31.84 -36.66
CA LYS A 7 34.69 31.66 -36.56
C LYS A 7 35.15 30.20 -36.65
N LEU A 8 34.20 29.25 -36.60
CA LEU A 8 34.53 27.83 -36.68
C LEU A 8 34.71 27.38 -38.13
N SER A 9 35.72 26.51 -38.36
CA SER A 9 35.93 25.86 -39.65
C SER A 9 34.75 24.91 -39.96
N PHE A 10 34.58 24.52 -41.21
CA PHE A 10 33.56 23.59 -41.64
C PHE A 10 33.67 22.26 -40.86
N LEU A 11 34.87 21.74 -40.67
CA LEU A 11 35.14 20.51 -39.91
C LEU A 11 34.68 20.64 -38.44
N GLN A 12 35.05 21.76 -37.79
CA GLN A 12 34.64 22.00 -36.39
C GLN A 12 33.12 22.09 -36.21
N LYS A 13 32.39 22.66 -37.16
CA LYS A 13 30.95 22.75 -37.16
C LYS A 13 30.32 21.35 -37.25
N ASN A 14 30.84 20.49 -38.16
CA ASN A 14 30.32 19.13 -38.32
C ASN A 14 30.60 18.28 -37.08
N VAL A 15 31.80 18.36 -36.51
CA VAL A 15 32.14 17.65 -35.26
C VAL A 15 31.21 18.09 -34.13
N LEU A 16 30.99 19.38 -33.96
CA LEU A 16 30.16 19.93 -32.91
C LEU A 16 28.69 19.51 -33.08
N LEU A 17 28.17 19.48 -34.31
CA LEU A 17 26.84 19.03 -34.64
C LEU A 17 26.66 17.51 -34.36
N THR A 18 27.66 16.72 -34.76
CA THR A 18 27.64 15.26 -34.49
C THR A 18 27.68 14.99 -33.00
N VAL A 19 28.51 15.68 -32.22
CA VAL A 19 28.55 15.55 -30.77
C VAL A 19 27.18 15.94 -30.15
N LEU A 20 26.56 17.02 -30.61
CA LEU A 20 25.24 17.46 -30.14
C LEU A 20 24.18 16.39 -30.41
N VAL A 21 24.17 15.82 -31.62
CA VAL A 21 23.19 14.73 -31.97
C VAL A 21 23.42 13.52 -31.09
N ILE A 22 24.65 13.08 -30.87
CA ILE A 22 24.96 11.94 -29.99
C ILE A 22 24.50 12.21 -28.57
N LEU A 23 24.80 13.38 -28.01
CA LEU A 23 24.38 13.75 -26.65
C LEU A 23 22.87 13.78 -26.53
N THR A 24 22.14 14.28 -27.53
CA THR A 24 20.68 14.30 -27.54
C THR A 24 20.12 12.89 -27.60
N LEU A 25 20.67 12.00 -28.42
CA LEU A 25 20.23 10.60 -28.52
C LEU A 25 20.49 9.84 -27.21
N VAL A 26 21.71 9.96 -26.66
CA VAL A 26 22.06 9.30 -25.38
C VAL A 26 21.16 9.82 -24.24
N GLY A 27 20.95 11.13 -24.16
CA GLY A 27 20.08 11.74 -23.15
C GLY A 27 18.63 11.29 -23.27
N SER A 28 18.08 11.22 -24.49
CA SER A 28 16.70 10.75 -24.71
C SER A 28 16.54 9.27 -24.42
N MET A 29 17.51 8.43 -24.81
CA MET A 29 17.49 7.00 -24.47
C MET A 29 17.60 6.77 -22.97
N GLY A 30 18.46 7.52 -22.28
CA GLY A 30 18.59 7.47 -20.83
C GLY A 30 17.30 7.85 -20.12
N ALA A 31 16.63 8.91 -20.52
CA ALA A 31 15.35 9.33 -19.96
C ALA A 31 14.24 8.30 -20.20
N LEU A 32 14.15 7.73 -21.41
CA LEU A 32 13.19 6.68 -21.72
C LEU A 32 13.44 5.41 -20.88
N SER A 33 14.70 4.98 -20.81
CA SER A 33 15.08 3.80 -20.01
C SER A 33 14.77 3.99 -18.53
N PHE A 34 15.03 5.17 -17.99
CA PHE A 34 14.74 5.51 -16.61
C PHE A 34 13.22 5.45 -16.34
N ASN A 35 12.40 6.07 -17.19
CA ASN A 35 10.94 6.02 -17.04
C ASN A 35 10.40 4.59 -17.13
N LEU A 36 10.87 3.77 -18.07
CA LEU A 36 10.48 2.38 -18.19
C LEU A 36 10.88 1.56 -16.96
N PHE A 37 12.09 1.79 -16.44
CA PHE A 37 12.56 1.14 -15.23
C PHE A 37 11.70 1.50 -14.02
N GLN A 38 11.43 2.79 -13.80
CA GLN A 38 10.58 3.26 -12.71
C GLN A 38 9.17 2.64 -12.76
N ASN A 39 8.54 2.65 -13.94
CA ASN A 39 7.21 2.07 -14.11
C ASN A 39 7.21 0.55 -13.85
N SER A 40 8.25 -0.15 -14.30
CA SER A 40 8.39 -1.59 -14.09
C SER A 40 8.61 -1.93 -12.63
N MET A 41 9.45 -1.17 -11.93
CA MET A 41 9.71 -1.35 -10.50
C MET A 41 8.44 -1.09 -9.68
N MET A 42 7.70 -0.03 -9.99
CA MET A 42 6.44 0.28 -9.30
C MET A 42 5.41 -0.84 -9.50
N SER A 43 5.25 -1.36 -10.71
CA SER A 43 4.30 -2.45 -10.98
C SER A 43 4.70 -3.77 -10.31
N LEU A 44 6.00 -4.05 -10.20
CA LEU A 44 6.50 -5.21 -9.45
C LEU A 44 6.25 -5.06 -7.95
N PHE A 45 6.50 -3.86 -7.40
CA PHE A 45 6.24 -3.55 -6.01
C PHE A 45 4.75 -3.69 -5.68
N GLU A 46 3.87 -3.10 -6.50
CA GLU A 46 2.41 -3.22 -6.35
C GLU A 46 1.96 -4.69 -6.34
N ARG A 47 2.43 -5.47 -7.31
CA ARG A 47 2.10 -6.89 -7.39
C ARG A 47 2.59 -7.68 -6.17
N GLN A 48 3.84 -7.48 -5.76
CA GLN A 48 4.42 -8.14 -4.60
C GLN A 48 3.68 -7.76 -3.31
N SER A 49 3.28 -6.50 -3.20
CA SER A 49 2.51 -6.00 -2.06
C SER A 49 1.14 -6.67 -1.99
N ILE A 50 0.41 -6.75 -3.12
CA ILE A 50 -0.89 -7.44 -3.18
C ILE A 50 -0.74 -8.93 -2.82
N GLU A 51 0.26 -9.62 -3.38
CA GLU A 51 0.56 -11.02 -3.02
C GLU A 51 0.82 -11.18 -1.50
N THR A 52 1.47 -10.21 -0.87
CA THR A 52 1.67 -10.19 0.59
C THR A 52 0.33 -10.04 1.33
N GLY A 53 -0.56 -9.16 0.87
CA GLY A 53 -1.91 -9.02 1.44
C GLY A 53 -2.73 -10.32 1.35
N GLU A 54 -2.67 -11.02 0.22
CA GLU A 54 -3.31 -12.32 0.05
C GLU A 54 -2.78 -13.37 1.04
N ILE A 55 -1.46 -13.39 1.31
CA ILE A 55 -0.86 -14.28 2.31
C ILE A 55 -1.38 -13.93 3.70
N VAL A 56 -1.42 -12.64 4.07
CA VAL A 56 -1.94 -12.20 5.36
C VAL A 56 -3.38 -12.72 5.58
N VAL A 57 -4.25 -12.56 4.60
CA VAL A 57 -5.65 -13.04 4.72
C VAL A 57 -5.73 -14.58 4.73
N HIS A 58 -4.88 -15.26 3.95
CA HIS A 58 -4.86 -16.73 3.91
C HIS A 58 -4.53 -17.33 5.28
N ASP A 59 -3.65 -16.69 6.03
CA ASP A 59 -3.19 -17.17 7.34
C ASP A 59 -4.13 -16.79 8.50
N LEU A 60 -5.17 -15.96 8.22
CA LEU A 60 -6.20 -15.61 9.19
C LEU A 60 -7.39 -16.57 9.15
N ASP A 61 -7.99 -16.83 10.30
CA ASP A 61 -9.31 -17.48 10.41
C ASP A 61 -10.39 -16.49 9.92
N THR A 62 -10.67 -16.53 8.61
CA THR A 62 -11.62 -15.59 7.98
C THR A 62 -13.04 -15.73 8.52
N GLU A 63 -13.44 -16.88 9.03
CA GLU A 63 -14.75 -17.06 9.68
C GLU A 63 -14.79 -16.34 11.03
N LEU A 64 -13.70 -16.39 11.79
CA LEU A 64 -13.55 -15.60 13.01
C LEU A 64 -13.64 -14.09 12.71
N VAL A 65 -12.96 -13.63 11.67
CA VAL A 65 -13.00 -12.21 11.25
C VAL A 65 -14.42 -11.81 10.85
N LYS A 66 -15.13 -12.62 10.06
CA LYS A 66 -16.52 -12.37 9.66
C LYS A 66 -17.49 -12.31 10.85
N ASP A 67 -17.28 -13.18 11.81
CA ASP A 67 -18.10 -13.21 13.02
C ASP A 67 -17.86 -11.96 13.88
N MET A 68 -16.60 -11.59 14.07
CA MET A 68 -16.21 -10.37 14.81
C MET A 68 -16.59 -9.08 14.08
N ALA A 69 -16.60 -9.06 12.75
CA ALA A 69 -17.04 -7.89 11.98
C ALA A 69 -18.54 -7.61 12.14
N LYS A 70 -19.35 -8.63 12.49
CA LYS A 70 -20.78 -8.44 12.83
C LYS A 70 -20.96 -7.84 14.23
N ASP A 71 -20.14 -8.26 15.17
CA ASP A 71 -20.14 -7.77 16.56
C ASP A 71 -18.70 -7.72 17.12
N PRO A 72 -17.97 -6.64 16.89
CA PRO A 72 -16.60 -6.47 17.41
C PRO A 72 -16.53 -6.33 18.94
N THR A 73 -17.67 -6.18 19.61
CA THR A 73 -17.74 -6.11 21.08
C THR A 73 -17.85 -7.48 21.73
N THR A 74 -17.90 -8.52 20.92
CA THR A 74 -18.09 -9.93 21.30
C THR A 74 -17.06 -10.47 22.30
N GLU A 75 -17.14 -11.73 22.58
CA GLU A 75 -16.39 -12.44 23.62
C GLU A 75 -14.87 -12.13 23.61
N ARG A 76 -14.31 -11.92 24.81
CA ARG A 76 -12.87 -11.67 25.02
C ARG A 76 -11.98 -12.72 24.34
N VAL A 77 -12.37 -13.99 24.39
CA VAL A 77 -11.61 -15.11 23.79
C VAL A 77 -11.44 -14.95 22.28
N LYS A 78 -12.49 -14.49 21.58
CA LYS A 78 -12.43 -14.25 20.13
C LYS A 78 -11.48 -13.10 19.79
N LYS A 79 -11.49 -12.03 20.60
CA LYS A 79 -10.58 -10.89 20.44
C LYS A 79 -9.13 -11.30 20.64
N GLU A 80 -8.85 -12.05 21.70
CA GLU A 80 -7.49 -12.56 22.00
C GLU A 80 -7.00 -13.47 20.86
N LYS A 81 -7.85 -14.38 20.36
CA LYS A 81 -7.50 -15.26 19.24
C LYS A 81 -7.20 -14.49 17.96
N LEU A 82 -8.00 -13.46 17.60
CA LEU A 82 -7.73 -12.67 16.41
C LEU A 82 -6.44 -11.85 16.57
N THR A 83 -6.21 -11.24 17.74
CA THR A 83 -4.97 -10.50 18.03
C THR A 83 -3.75 -11.42 17.91
N GLU A 84 -3.81 -12.64 18.45
CA GLU A 84 -2.74 -13.65 18.35
C GLU A 84 -2.44 -13.99 16.88
N GLN A 85 -3.45 -14.23 16.07
CA GLN A 85 -3.28 -14.50 14.63
C GLN A 85 -2.65 -13.31 13.90
N LEU A 86 -3.12 -12.07 14.16
CA LEU A 86 -2.53 -10.86 13.58
C LEU A 86 -1.05 -10.69 14.00
N ASP A 87 -0.72 -10.96 15.25
CA ASP A 87 0.65 -10.92 15.76
C ASP A 87 1.54 -11.98 15.07
N GLU A 88 1.03 -13.20 14.88
CA GLU A 88 1.76 -14.28 14.21
C GLU A 88 2.05 -13.94 12.75
N VAL A 89 1.04 -13.48 12.01
CA VAL A 89 1.19 -13.09 10.61
C VAL A 89 2.17 -11.92 10.46
N THR A 90 2.03 -10.88 11.27
CA THR A 90 2.92 -9.72 11.25
C THR A 90 4.38 -10.12 11.53
N LYS A 91 4.62 -10.97 12.53
CA LYS A 91 5.96 -11.48 12.86
C LYS A 91 6.53 -12.42 11.79
N GLY A 92 5.67 -13.16 11.10
CA GLY A 92 6.05 -14.10 10.04
C GLY A 92 6.53 -13.43 8.76
N LEU A 93 6.08 -12.20 8.48
CA LEU A 93 6.35 -11.47 7.25
C LEU A 93 7.24 -10.25 7.52
N LYS A 94 8.53 -10.35 7.18
CA LYS A 94 9.55 -9.30 7.46
C LYS A 94 9.25 -7.93 6.86
N SER A 95 8.49 -7.89 5.76
CA SER A 95 8.10 -6.65 5.08
C SER A 95 6.85 -5.99 5.69
N VAL A 96 6.17 -6.67 6.62
CA VAL A 96 4.95 -6.18 7.26
C VAL A 96 5.31 -5.58 8.62
N GLY A 97 5.06 -4.29 8.78
CA GLY A 97 5.26 -3.58 10.04
C GLY A 97 4.07 -3.76 10.98
N GLN A 98 2.86 -3.68 10.45
CA GLN A 98 1.63 -3.76 11.23
C GLN A 98 0.52 -4.44 10.44
N THR A 99 -0.40 -5.12 11.15
CA THR A 99 -1.66 -5.61 10.59
C THR A 99 -2.83 -5.28 11.50
N TYR A 100 -3.97 -5.00 10.90
CA TYR A 100 -5.22 -4.76 11.61
C TYR A 100 -6.42 -5.07 10.71
N VAL A 101 -7.58 -5.18 11.33
CA VAL A 101 -8.84 -5.48 10.63
C VAL A 101 -9.86 -4.43 10.94
N THR A 102 -10.53 -3.92 9.89
CA THR A 102 -11.66 -3.00 10.02
C THR A 102 -12.94 -3.65 9.50
N GLY A 103 -14.08 -3.18 10.00
CA GLY A 103 -15.36 -3.46 9.37
C GLY A 103 -15.45 -2.80 7.99
N ALA A 104 -16.31 -3.36 7.12
CA ALA A 104 -16.46 -2.85 5.75
C ALA A 104 -17.38 -1.63 5.65
N LYS A 105 -18.17 -1.31 6.66
CA LYS A 105 -19.17 -0.23 6.57
C LYS A 105 -18.75 0.94 7.45
N PRO A 106 -18.50 2.13 6.86
CA PRO A 106 -18.22 3.32 7.64
C PRO A 106 -19.52 3.83 8.31
N ASN A 107 -19.34 4.56 9.42
CA ASN A 107 -20.43 5.32 10.05
C ASN A 107 -20.72 6.63 9.28
N GLU A 108 -21.63 7.44 9.79
CA GLU A 108 -22.03 8.72 9.18
C GLU A 108 -20.87 9.74 9.04
N LYS A 109 -19.82 9.59 9.86
CA LYS A 109 -18.61 10.41 9.82
C LYS A 109 -17.52 9.83 8.93
N ARG A 110 -17.79 8.74 8.21
CA ARG A 110 -16.79 7.97 7.43
C ARG A 110 -15.69 7.32 8.29
N GLU A 111 -15.93 7.09 9.58
CA GLU A 111 -15.04 6.33 10.45
C GLU A 111 -15.35 4.84 10.28
N LEU A 112 -14.32 3.99 10.28
CA LEU A 112 -14.46 2.54 10.21
C LEU A 112 -14.31 1.91 11.58
N GLN A 113 -15.12 0.90 11.85
CA GLN A 113 -15.06 0.16 13.09
C GLN A 113 -13.85 -0.77 13.11
N ILE A 114 -13.04 -0.69 14.15
CA ILE A 114 -11.92 -1.60 14.37
C ILE A 114 -12.45 -2.96 14.81
N VAL A 115 -12.08 -4.00 14.07
CA VAL A 115 -12.44 -5.40 14.38
C VAL A 115 -11.33 -6.07 15.18
N GLY A 116 -10.08 -5.90 14.76
CA GLY A 116 -8.91 -6.48 15.41
C GLY A 116 -7.64 -5.67 15.18
N LEU A 117 -6.73 -5.73 16.13
CA LEU A 117 -5.42 -5.08 16.12
C LEU A 117 -4.35 -6.05 16.59
N THR A 118 -3.10 -5.89 16.13
CA THR A 118 -1.95 -6.53 16.77
C THR A 118 -1.76 -6.02 18.18
N THR A 119 -1.07 -6.79 19.01
CA THR A 119 -0.72 -6.39 20.38
C THR A 119 0.08 -5.08 20.40
N GLU A 120 1.02 -4.93 19.46
CA GLU A 120 1.87 -3.74 19.37
C GLU A 120 1.02 -2.49 19.03
N LEU A 121 0.18 -2.58 18.03
CA LEU A 121 -0.68 -1.48 17.61
C LEU A 121 -1.70 -1.12 18.71
N ALA A 122 -2.30 -2.11 19.39
CA ALA A 122 -3.24 -1.88 20.48
C ALA A 122 -2.59 -1.16 21.69
N ASN A 123 -1.26 -1.30 21.87
CA ASN A 123 -0.52 -0.59 22.91
C ASN A 123 -0.06 0.81 22.45
N ALA A 124 0.14 1.01 21.14
CA ALA A 124 0.62 2.27 20.58
C ALA A 124 -0.50 3.32 20.40
N VAL A 125 -1.72 2.89 20.11
CA VAL A 125 -2.86 3.77 19.83
C VAL A 125 -3.97 3.60 20.86
N PRO A 126 -4.70 4.67 21.24
CA PRO A 126 -5.79 4.62 22.22
C PRO A 126 -7.10 4.07 21.59
N VAL A 127 -7.00 3.06 20.74
CA VAL A 127 -8.13 2.49 19.98
C VAL A 127 -8.25 1.00 20.30
N LYS A 128 -9.47 0.51 20.44
CA LYS A 128 -9.79 -0.89 20.78
C LYS A 128 -10.73 -1.51 19.76
N SER A 129 -10.75 -2.83 19.72
CA SER A 129 -11.76 -3.57 18.95
C SER A 129 -13.18 -3.14 19.39
N GLY A 130 -13.96 -2.70 18.43
CA GLY A 130 -15.30 -2.12 18.58
C GLY A 130 -15.36 -0.60 18.43
N ASP A 131 -14.26 0.11 18.61
CA ASP A 131 -14.21 1.56 18.45
C ASP A 131 -14.27 1.97 16.97
N TYR A 132 -14.80 3.15 16.70
CA TYR A 132 -14.73 3.77 15.38
C TYR A 132 -13.50 4.66 15.30
N TYR A 133 -12.81 4.59 14.16
CA TYR A 133 -11.57 5.32 13.91
C TYR A 133 -11.59 5.98 12.54
N GLU A 134 -11.19 7.27 12.51
CA GLU A 134 -11.02 8.03 11.29
C GLU A 134 -9.72 7.61 10.58
N GLN A 135 -9.86 7.03 9.39
CA GLN A 135 -8.71 6.63 8.59
C GLN A 135 -8.16 7.81 7.78
N PRO A 136 -6.84 7.87 7.55
CA PRO A 136 -6.23 8.91 6.71
C PRO A 136 -6.80 8.94 5.30
N THR A 137 -6.72 10.10 4.62
CA THR A 137 -7.28 10.28 3.27
C THR A 137 -6.73 9.29 2.25
N HIS A 138 -5.43 9.01 2.25
CA HIS A 138 -4.82 8.04 1.34
C HIS A 138 -5.36 6.62 1.55
N TRP A 139 -5.63 6.25 2.80
CA TRP A 139 -6.25 4.98 3.15
C TRP A 139 -7.70 4.91 2.64
N MET A 140 -8.49 5.97 2.88
CA MET A 140 -9.88 6.03 2.40
C MET A 140 -10.00 6.04 0.88
N ASN A 141 -9.02 6.60 0.16
CA ASN A 141 -8.97 6.52 -1.31
C ASN A 141 -8.75 5.08 -1.80
N ALA A 142 -7.91 4.31 -1.12
CA ALA A 142 -7.72 2.89 -1.43
C ALA A 142 -8.97 2.08 -1.03
N TYR A 143 -9.59 2.38 0.11
CA TYR A 143 -10.84 1.77 0.55
C TYR A 143 -11.97 1.94 -0.49
N ASP A 144 -12.17 3.15 -0.99
CA ASP A 144 -13.21 3.41 -2.01
C ASP A 144 -12.97 2.53 -3.25
N LYS A 145 -11.70 2.36 -3.68
CA LYS A 145 -11.35 1.46 -4.78
C LYS A 145 -11.60 -0.02 -4.43
N VAL A 146 -11.31 -0.45 -3.19
CA VAL A 146 -11.64 -1.81 -2.73
C VAL A 146 -13.15 -2.05 -2.81
N MET A 147 -13.95 -1.11 -2.34
CA MET A 147 -15.41 -1.24 -2.36
C MET A 147 -15.98 -1.30 -3.76
N ASP A 148 -15.43 -0.51 -4.70
CA ASP A 148 -15.86 -0.49 -6.11
C ASP A 148 -15.42 -1.75 -6.86
N THR A 149 -14.15 -2.17 -6.71
CA THR A 149 -13.57 -3.25 -7.51
C THR A 149 -13.74 -4.63 -6.88
N LYS A 150 -13.97 -4.67 -5.58
CA LYS A 150 -13.96 -5.88 -4.74
C LYS A 150 -12.63 -6.65 -4.80
N LYS A 151 -11.53 -5.94 -5.03
CA LYS A 151 -10.17 -6.49 -5.10
C LYS A 151 -9.27 -5.75 -4.14
N ALA A 152 -8.16 -6.40 -3.76
CA ALA A 152 -7.09 -5.75 -3.02
C ALA A 152 -6.67 -4.44 -3.67
N GLN A 153 -6.36 -3.47 -2.85
CA GLN A 153 -5.86 -2.16 -3.27
C GLN A 153 -4.73 -1.72 -2.36
N MET A 154 -3.85 -0.93 -2.91
CA MET A 154 -2.72 -0.36 -2.21
C MET A 154 -2.90 1.16 -2.05
N THR A 155 -2.49 1.71 -0.92
CA THR A 155 -2.41 3.17 -0.74
C THR A 155 -1.26 3.73 -1.59
N GLU A 156 -1.22 5.04 -1.75
CA GLU A 156 0.02 5.71 -2.12
C GLU A 156 1.05 5.54 -0.99
N VAL A 157 2.35 5.67 -1.34
CA VAL A 157 3.41 5.71 -0.33
C VAL A 157 3.19 6.93 0.56
N TYR A 158 3.24 6.74 1.86
CA TYR A 158 3.16 7.80 2.85
C TYR A 158 4.30 7.68 3.87
N GLU A 159 4.60 8.79 4.54
CA GLU A 159 5.65 8.84 5.56
C GLU A 159 5.03 9.25 6.90
N ASP A 160 5.53 8.65 7.96
CA ASP A 160 5.25 9.02 9.33
C ASP A 160 6.54 9.04 10.16
N GLU A 161 6.43 9.14 11.48
CA GLU A 161 7.58 9.17 12.39
C GLU A 161 8.37 7.86 12.42
N LEU A 162 7.80 6.76 11.91
CA LEU A 162 8.38 5.42 11.94
C LEU A 162 9.02 5.01 10.60
N GLY A 163 8.68 5.70 9.50
CA GLY A 163 9.26 5.38 8.19
C GLY A 163 8.38 5.71 7.00
N SER A 164 8.70 5.08 5.86
CA SER A 164 7.91 5.15 4.63
C SER A 164 7.10 3.87 4.49
N TRP A 165 5.81 4.01 4.28
CA TRP A 165 4.85 2.91 4.30
C TRP A 165 3.95 2.89 3.10
N VAL A 166 3.45 1.71 2.82
CA VAL A 166 2.31 1.46 1.93
C VAL A 166 1.36 0.52 2.66
N THR A 167 0.08 0.84 2.69
CA THR A 167 -0.93 -0.05 3.27
C THR A 167 -1.63 -0.85 2.16
N ILE A 168 -1.65 -2.16 2.29
CA ILE A 168 -2.49 -3.04 1.49
C ILE A 168 -3.83 -3.23 2.20
N LEU A 169 -4.91 -3.07 1.45
CA LEU A 169 -6.27 -3.30 1.89
C LEU A 169 -6.82 -4.53 1.17
N GLU A 170 -6.93 -5.64 1.88
CA GLU A 170 -7.44 -6.90 1.35
C GLU A 170 -8.87 -7.14 1.84
N PRO A 171 -9.87 -7.27 0.93
CA PRO A 171 -11.25 -7.46 1.33
C PRO A 171 -11.55 -8.89 1.74
N ILE A 172 -12.16 -9.07 2.92
CA ILE A 172 -12.80 -10.32 3.32
C ILE A 172 -14.26 -10.30 2.89
N LYS A 173 -14.67 -11.34 2.16
CA LYS A 173 -16.00 -11.46 1.56
C LYS A 173 -16.81 -12.59 2.19
N ASP A 174 -18.13 -12.40 2.22
CA ASP A 174 -19.09 -13.46 2.56
C ASP A 174 -19.36 -14.40 1.37
N GLY A 175 -20.25 -15.38 1.58
CA GLY A 175 -20.66 -16.34 0.54
C GLY A 175 -21.43 -15.72 -0.63
N GLU A 176 -21.90 -14.47 -0.49
CA GLU A 176 -22.63 -13.72 -1.51
C GLU A 176 -21.70 -12.70 -2.23
N ASN A 177 -20.40 -12.76 -1.97
CA ASN A 177 -19.39 -11.84 -2.49
C ASN A 177 -19.55 -10.37 -2.02
N ASN A 178 -20.17 -10.15 -0.85
CA ASN A 178 -20.18 -8.84 -0.20
C ASN A 178 -18.94 -8.70 0.70
N ILE A 179 -18.34 -7.52 0.71
CA ILE A 179 -17.22 -7.22 1.60
C ILE A 179 -17.78 -7.03 3.01
N VAL A 180 -17.28 -7.80 3.97
CA VAL A 180 -17.70 -7.75 5.38
C VAL A 180 -16.65 -7.17 6.30
N ALA A 181 -15.38 -7.29 5.92
CA ALA A 181 -14.26 -6.73 6.63
C ALA A 181 -13.12 -6.39 5.65
N ILE A 182 -12.17 -5.60 6.09
CA ILE A 182 -10.95 -5.29 5.35
C ILE A 182 -9.77 -5.57 6.28
N VAL A 183 -8.86 -6.41 5.83
CA VAL A 183 -7.54 -6.57 6.46
C VAL A 183 -6.61 -5.52 5.89
N ALA A 184 -5.97 -4.77 6.74
CA ALA A 184 -4.95 -3.81 6.38
C ALA A 184 -3.58 -4.32 6.85
N ALA A 185 -2.59 -4.22 5.97
CA ALA A 185 -1.20 -4.53 6.28
C ALA A 185 -0.30 -3.38 5.82
N ASP A 186 0.43 -2.79 6.76
CA ASP A 186 1.39 -1.73 6.48
C ASP A 186 2.74 -2.36 6.12
N LEU A 187 3.19 -2.10 4.90
CA LEU A 187 4.44 -2.61 4.34
C LEU A 187 5.51 -1.51 4.35
N ASP A 188 6.73 -1.90 4.70
CA ASP A 188 7.90 -1.02 4.60
C ASP A 188 8.16 -0.68 3.12
N ALA A 189 8.07 0.59 2.78
CA ALA A 189 8.30 1.15 1.44
C ALA A 189 9.63 1.91 1.35
N SER A 190 10.53 1.76 2.31
CA SER A 190 11.89 2.33 2.25
C SER A 190 12.71 1.58 1.21
N ILE A 191 12.76 2.13 -0.03
CA ILE A 191 13.50 1.61 -1.19
C ILE A 191 14.75 2.47 -1.42
#